data_a73263558d8ae717db42c2c6dbfe71ec
#
_entry.id   a73263558d8ae717db42c2c6dbfe71ec
#
_cell.length_a   1.000
_cell.length_b   1.000
_cell.length_c   1.000
_cell.angle_alpha   90.00
_cell.angle_beta   90.00
_cell.angle_gamma   90.00
#
_symmetry.space_group_name_H-M   'P 1'
#
loop_
_entity.id
_entity.type
_entity.pdbx_description
1 polymer ?
#
loop_
_entity_poly.entity_id
_entity_poly.type
_entity_poly.pdbx_seq_one_letter_code
_entity_poly.pdbx_strand_id
1 'polypeptide(L)'
;IMPTFDALYHHKDTLNHILVRHEQGAAHAAQGFARVSGEVGVCLVTSGPGATNTITGIADAMIDSTPIVVIAGQVGASFLGTDAFQEVDLVGITQPITKWSYQIRRAEDVAWAVARAFYIAKSGRPGPVVLDFAKNAQVEMVDYEPMKLDFIRSYDPEPNPDKESLQEAAELIN
;
A
#
# COMPACT_ATOMS: atom_id res chain seq x y z
N ILE A 1 12.70 -8.12 3.57
CA ILE A 1 11.81 -7.48 4.57
C ILE A 1 12.28 -7.67 6.02
N MET A 2 13.28 -8.54 6.27
CA MET A 2 13.78 -8.78 7.64
C MET A 2 14.25 -7.50 8.37
N PRO A 3 14.99 -6.56 7.74
CA PRO A 3 15.38 -5.33 8.45
C PRO A 3 14.19 -4.50 8.93
N THR A 4 13.09 -4.51 8.15
CA THR A 4 11.86 -3.82 8.55
C THR A 4 11.19 -4.53 9.74
N PHE A 5 11.16 -5.86 9.78
CA PHE A 5 10.65 -6.60 10.95
C PHE A 5 11.49 -6.38 12.20
N ASP A 6 12.82 -6.31 12.05
CA ASP A 6 13.72 -6.00 13.16
C ASP A 6 13.43 -4.60 13.74
N ALA A 7 13.25 -3.61 12.86
CA ALA A 7 12.83 -2.27 13.28
C ALA A 7 11.46 -2.27 13.98
N LEU A 8 10.47 -2.99 13.46
CA LEU A 8 9.15 -3.12 14.09
C LEU A 8 9.21 -3.72 15.50
N TYR A 9 10.14 -4.66 15.75
CA TYR A 9 10.34 -5.24 17.08
C TYR A 9 10.71 -4.18 18.12
N HIS A 10 11.49 -3.18 17.76
CA HIS A 10 11.85 -2.07 18.64
C HIS A 10 10.70 -1.08 18.89
N HIS A 11 9.62 -1.17 18.12
CA HIS A 11 8.43 -0.34 18.23
C HIS A 11 7.17 -1.10 18.70
N LYS A 12 7.32 -2.30 19.25
CA LYS A 12 6.22 -3.18 19.68
C LYS A 12 5.26 -2.57 20.71
N ASP A 13 5.73 -1.57 21.46
CA ASP A 13 4.92 -0.88 22.47
C ASP A 13 3.97 0.17 21.84
N THR A 14 4.21 0.55 20.59
CA THR A 14 3.42 1.55 19.85
C THR A 14 2.74 0.98 18.60
N LEU A 15 3.27 -0.12 18.06
CA LEU A 15 2.74 -0.78 16.87
C LEU A 15 2.24 -2.19 17.22
N ASN A 16 0.95 -2.41 17.00
CA ASN A 16 0.35 -3.74 17.17
C ASN A 16 0.59 -4.57 15.89
N HIS A 17 1.51 -5.52 15.95
CA HIS A 17 1.84 -6.43 14.87
C HIS A 17 1.24 -7.82 15.12
N ILE A 18 0.39 -8.28 14.20
CA ILE A 18 -0.26 -9.59 14.26
C ILE A 18 0.40 -10.51 13.22
N LEU A 19 1.03 -11.59 13.71
CA LEU A 19 1.62 -12.60 12.84
C LEU A 19 0.53 -13.53 12.30
N VAL A 20 0.50 -13.68 10.98
CA VAL A 20 -0.34 -14.66 10.28
C VAL A 20 0.50 -15.76 9.68
N ARG A 21 -0.12 -16.88 9.29
CA ARG A 21 0.60 -18.07 8.77
C ARG A 21 0.54 -18.18 7.24
N HIS A 22 -0.18 -17.30 6.58
CA HIS A 22 -0.29 -17.23 5.13
C HIS A 22 -0.56 -15.78 4.71
N GLU A 23 0.13 -15.28 3.70
CA GLU A 23 0.10 -13.88 3.29
C GLU A 23 -1.25 -13.44 2.74
N GLN A 24 -1.99 -14.33 2.08
CA GLN A 24 -3.37 -14.06 1.69
C GLN A 24 -4.24 -13.75 2.91
N GLY A 25 -4.05 -14.50 4.00
CA GLY A 25 -4.72 -14.22 5.27
C GLY A 25 -4.37 -12.87 5.85
N ALA A 26 -3.11 -12.40 5.70
CA ALA A 26 -2.71 -11.06 6.11
C ALA A 26 -3.46 -9.97 5.32
N ALA A 27 -3.55 -10.12 3.99
CA ALA A 27 -4.25 -9.17 3.14
C ALA A 27 -5.76 -9.10 3.48
N HIS A 28 -6.42 -10.25 3.69
CA HIS A 28 -7.83 -10.26 4.11
C HIS A 28 -8.04 -9.74 5.54
N ALA A 29 -7.11 -10.01 6.46
CA ALA A 29 -7.17 -9.43 7.81
C ALA A 29 -7.04 -7.90 7.79
N ALA A 30 -6.13 -7.36 6.96
CA ALA A 30 -5.99 -5.92 6.75
C ALA A 30 -7.29 -5.31 6.18
N GLN A 31 -7.95 -5.99 5.24
CA GLN A 31 -9.27 -5.56 4.74
C GLN A 31 -10.34 -5.57 5.84
N GLY A 32 -10.42 -6.66 6.61
CA GLY A 32 -11.35 -6.76 7.73
C GLY A 32 -11.17 -5.63 8.72
N PHE A 33 -9.91 -5.31 9.08
CA PHE A 33 -9.58 -4.18 9.92
C PHE A 33 -10.07 -2.86 9.30
N ALA A 34 -9.75 -2.62 8.03
CA ALA A 34 -10.13 -1.37 7.35
C ALA A 34 -11.65 -1.17 7.30
N ARG A 35 -12.42 -2.22 7.04
CA ARG A 35 -13.90 -2.18 6.98
C ARG A 35 -14.54 -1.90 8.35
N VAL A 36 -13.96 -2.41 9.41
CA VAL A 36 -14.52 -2.25 10.77
C VAL A 36 -14.09 -0.94 11.43
N SER A 37 -12.83 -0.54 11.25
CA SER A 37 -12.26 0.64 11.91
C SER A 37 -12.45 1.95 11.12
N GLY A 38 -12.64 1.88 9.81
CA GLY A 38 -12.58 3.05 8.90
C GLY A 38 -11.15 3.56 8.65
N GLU A 39 -10.13 2.85 9.15
CA GLU A 39 -8.72 3.18 8.95
C GLU A 39 -8.08 2.33 7.86
N VAL A 40 -6.89 2.71 7.40
CA VAL A 40 -6.15 1.96 6.38
C VAL A 40 -5.57 0.69 6.99
N GLY A 41 -5.93 -0.47 6.43
CA GLY A 41 -5.31 -1.74 6.82
C GLY A 41 -3.90 -1.88 6.25
N VAL A 42 -3.00 -2.47 7.01
CA VAL A 42 -1.60 -2.67 6.58
C VAL A 42 -1.25 -4.14 6.56
N CYS A 43 -0.63 -4.59 5.48
CA CYS A 43 -0.10 -5.94 5.31
C CYS A 43 1.39 -5.86 4.98
N LEU A 44 2.22 -6.60 5.71
CA LEU A 44 3.67 -6.64 5.52
C LEU A 44 4.10 -8.06 5.15
N VAL A 45 4.76 -8.25 4.00
CA VAL A 45 5.11 -9.56 3.46
C VAL A 45 6.52 -9.59 2.86
N THR A 46 7.04 -10.79 2.63
CA THR A 46 8.32 -10.96 1.94
C THR A 46 8.17 -10.82 0.42
N SER A 47 9.30 -10.80 -0.29
CA SER A 47 9.37 -10.76 -1.75
C SER A 47 8.87 -12.04 -2.42
N GLY A 48 8.72 -12.00 -3.73
CA GLY A 48 8.39 -13.16 -4.56
C GLY A 48 7.11 -13.87 -4.11
N PRO A 49 7.17 -15.12 -3.66
CA PRO A 49 5.98 -15.90 -3.30
C PRO A 49 5.16 -15.27 -2.17
N GLY A 50 5.78 -14.56 -1.22
CA GLY A 50 5.04 -13.84 -0.17
C GLY A 50 4.22 -12.68 -0.74
N ALA A 51 4.81 -11.91 -1.63
CA ALA A 51 4.11 -10.83 -2.31
C ALA A 51 2.99 -11.35 -3.23
N THR A 52 3.26 -12.37 -4.06
CA THR A 52 2.26 -12.93 -4.97
C THR A 52 1.09 -13.60 -4.25
N ASN A 53 1.29 -14.16 -3.07
CA ASN A 53 0.21 -14.70 -2.23
C ASN A 53 -0.79 -13.62 -1.76
N THR A 54 -0.47 -12.34 -1.85
CA THR A 54 -1.40 -11.25 -1.49
C THR A 54 -2.31 -10.81 -2.63
N ILE A 55 -2.07 -11.25 -3.86
CA ILE A 55 -2.73 -10.75 -5.08
C ILE A 55 -4.25 -10.89 -5.00
N THR A 56 -4.76 -12.05 -4.55
CA THR A 56 -6.20 -12.25 -4.37
C THR A 56 -6.80 -11.20 -3.43
N GLY A 57 -6.17 -10.98 -2.27
CA GLY A 57 -6.65 -9.98 -1.31
C GLY A 57 -6.53 -8.54 -1.83
N ILE A 58 -5.52 -8.22 -2.63
CA ILE A 58 -5.37 -6.91 -3.26
C ILE A 58 -6.49 -6.69 -4.30
N ALA A 59 -6.74 -7.68 -5.16
CA ALA A 59 -7.79 -7.59 -6.17
C ALA A 59 -9.19 -7.44 -5.53
N ASP A 60 -9.46 -8.19 -4.47
CA ASP A 60 -10.69 -8.10 -3.68
C ASP A 60 -10.84 -6.71 -3.05
N ALA A 61 -9.79 -6.18 -2.44
CA ALA A 61 -9.78 -4.82 -1.87
C ALA A 61 -10.05 -3.72 -2.94
N MET A 62 -9.56 -3.92 -4.17
CA MET A 62 -9.80 -2.98 -5.27
C MET A 62 -11.26 -2.98 -5.71
N ILE A 63 -11.87 -4.15 -5.85
CA ILE A 63 -13.28 -4.30 -6.24
C ILE A 63 -14.20 -3.70 -5.17
N ASP A 64 -13.93 -4.00 -3.91
CA ASP A 64 -14.75 -3.59 -2.77
C ASP A 64 -14.40 -2.20 -2.22
N SER A 65 -13.50 -1.46 -2.87
CA SER A 65 -13.09 -0.12 -2.43
C SER A 65 -12.56 -0.08 -0.98
N THR A 66 -11.79 -1.09 -0.59
CA THR A 66 -11.25 -1.23 0.76
C THR A 66 -9.84 -0.66 0.83
N PRO A 67 -9.56 0.34 1.70
CA PRO A 67 -8.25 0.97 1.78
C PRO A 67 -7.25 0.06 2.51
N ILE A 68 -6.30 -0.49 1.78
CA ILE A 68 -5.17 -1.23 2.35
C ILE A 68 -3.85 -0.77 1.74
N VAL A 69 -2.79 -0.86 2.53
CA VAL A 69 -1.41 -0.68 2.08
C VAL A 69 -0.67 -2.00 2.28
N VAL A 70 -0.21 -2.58 1.17
CA VAL A 70 0.63 -3.78 1.19
C VAL A 70 2.07 -3.35 1.00
N ILE A 71 2.92 -3.70 1.96
CA ILE A 71 4.36 -3.45 1.93
C ILE A 71 5.06 -4.79 1.71
N ALA A 72 5.58 -5.00 0.53
CA ALA A 72 6.30 -6.22 0.19
C ALA A 72 7.80 -5.96 0.14
N GLY A 73 8.59 -6.87 0.70
CA GLY A 73 10.03 -6.84 0.50
C GLY A 73 10.39 -7.12 -0.95
N GLN A 74 11.56 -6.66 -1.36
CA GLN A 74 12.14 -6.94 -2.68
C GLN A 74 13.63 -7.23 -2.54
N VAL A 75 14.24 -7.82 -3.56
CA VAL A 75 15.69 -7.98 -3.67
C VAL A 75 16.39 -6.60 -3.64
N GLY A 76 17.71 -6.59 -3.43
CA GLY A 76 18.46 -5.33 -3.55
C GLY A 76 18.34 -4.72 -4.93
N ALA A 77 18.35 -3.40 -5.02
CA ALA A 77 18.12 -2.66 -6.27
C ALA A 77 19.09 -3.06 -7.42
N SER A 78 20.29 -3.52 -7.10
CA SER A 78 21.27 -4.01 -8.08
C SER A 78 20.90 -5.38 -8.70
N PHE A 79 19.97 -6.11 -8.09
CA PHE A 79 19.52 -7.42 -8.57
C PHE A 79 18.17 -7.38 -9.30
N LEU A 80 17.54 -6.20 -9.37
CA LEU A 80 16.26 -6.06 -10.06
C LEU A 80 16.41 -6.32 -11.56
N GLY A 81 15.52 -7.17 -12.10
CA GLY A 81 15.53 -7.58 -13.50
C GLY A 81 16.56 -8.65 -13.83
N THR A 82 17.10 -9.36 -12.84
CA THR A 82 18.11 -10.40 -13.04
C THR A 82 17.61 -11.82 -12.76
N ASP A 83 16.31 -11.99 -12.51
CA ASP A 83 15.70 -13.26 -12.08
C ASP A 83 16.34 -13.79 -10.78
N ALA A 84 16.69 -12.89 -9.87
CA ALA A 84 17.27 -13.25 -8.57
C ALA A 84 16.28 -14.06 -7.72
N PHE A 85 16.81 -14.78 -6.73
CA PHE A 85 15.99 -15.61 -5.85
C PHE A 85 14.87 -14.81 -5.19
N GLN A 86 13.62 -15.26 -5.38
CA GLN A 86 12.41 -14.59 -4.91
C GLN A 86 12.20 -13.17 -5.47
N GLU A 87 12.77 -12.85 -6.59
CA GLU A 87 12.40 -11.65 -7.35
C GLU A 87 11.09 -11.89 -8.10
N VAL A 88 10.27 -10.86 -8.19
CA VAL A 88 9.09 -10.78 -9.05
C VAL A 88 8.83 -9.32 -9.40
N ASP A 89 8.35 -9.05 -10.62
CA ASP A 89 7.86 -7.71 -10.98
C ASP A 89 6.52 -7.44 -10.31
N LEU A 90 6.59 -7.11 -9.02
CA LEU A 90 5.39 -6.88 -8.21
C LEU A 90 4.61 -5.66 -8.69
N VAL A 91 5.28 -4.60 -9.12
CA VAL A 91 4.62 -3.39 -9.64
C VAL A 91 3.82 -3.74 -10.90
N GLY A 92 4.41 -4.47 -11.85
CA GLY A 92 3.73 -4.91 -13.06
C GLY A 92 2.51 -5.79 -12.78
N ILE A 93 2.63 -6.74 -11.84
CA ILE A 93 1.52 -7.64 -11.46
C ILE A 93 0.38 -6.89 -10.76
N THR A 94 0.69 -5.90 -9.91
CA THR A 94 -0.31 -5.22 -9.09
C THR A 94 -0.90 -3.97 -9.73
N GLN A 95 -0.28 -3.43 -10.76
CA GLN A 95 -0.74 -2.21 -11.44
C GLN A 95 -2.23 -2.23 -11.82
N PRO A 96 -2.80 -3.29 -12.42
CA PRO A 96 -4.21 -3.32 -12.83
C PRO A 96 -5.20 -3.49 -11.65
N ILE A 97 -4.73 -3.85 -10.47
CA ILE A 97 -5.56 -4.16 -9.30
C ILE A 97 -5.29 -3.24 -8.10
N THR A 98 -4.62 -2.10 -8.31
CA THR A 98 -4.30 -1.13 -7.26
C THR A 98 -4.58 0.29 -7.73
N LYS A 99 -4.77 1.18 -6.78
CA LYS A 99 -4.80 2.63 -7.06
C LYS A 99 -3.43 3.18 -7.39
N TRP A 100 -2.39 2.60 -6.78
CA TRP A 100 -1.01 2.95 -6.98
C TRP A 100 -0.09 1.82 -6.53
N SER A 101 0.96 1.58 -7.32
CA SER A 101 2.05 0.68 -6.98
C SER A 101 3.38 1.40 -7.17
N TYR A 102 4.29 1.25 -6.23
CA TYR A 102 5.59 1.94 -6.29
C TYR A 102 6.72 1.09 -5.76
N GLN A 103 7.85 1.07 -6.49
CA GLN A 103 9.06 0.38 -6.08
C GLN A 103 10.02 1.36 -5.40
N ILE A 104 10.24 1.19 -4.10
CA ILE A 104 11.14 1.99 -3.28
C ILE A 104 12.55 1.43 -3.44
N ARG A 105 13.44 2.18 -4.11
CA ARG A 105 14.81 1.77 -4.42
C ARG A 105 15.88 2.44 -3.55
N ARG A 106 15.55 3.51 -2.83
CA ARG A 106 16.45 4.29 -1.99
C ARG A 106 15.78 4.66 -0.67
N ALA A 107 16.56 4.77 0.40
CA ALA A 107 16.04 5.09 1.72
C ALA A 107 15.37 6.48 1.77
N GLU A 108 15.86 7.46 1.02
CA GLU A 108 15.31 8.81 0.97
C GLU A 108 13.87 8.84 0.47
N ASP A 109 13.46 7.87 -0.34
CA ASP A 109 12.12 7.80 -0.91
C ASP A 109 11.10 7.18 0.06
N VAL A 110 11.54 6.54 1.16
CA VAL A 110 10.66 5.75 2.05
C VAL A 110 9.59 6.60 2.71
N ALA A 111 9.95 7.70 3.36
CA ALA A 111 8.99 8.55 4.07
C ALA A 111 7.92 9.12 3.13
N TRP A 112 8.34 9.59 1.96
CA TRP A 112 7.46 10.09 0.92
C TRP A 112 6.54 9.00 0.36
N ALA A 113 7.09 7.83 0.03
CA ALA A 113 6.30 6.75 -0.56
C ALA A 113 5.25 6.21 0.42
N VAL A 114 5.60 6.07 1.70
CA VAL A 114 4.66 5.64 2.74
C VAL A 114 3.56 6.68 2.94
N ALA A 115 3.90 7.96 3.13
CA ALA A 115 2.90 9.01 3.28
C ALA A 115 1.93 9.07 2.08
N ARG A 116 2.48 8.95 0.86
CA ARG A 116 1.71 8.92 -0.38
C ARG A 116 0.80 7.69 -0.46
N ALA A 117 1.28 6.53 -0.05
CA ALA A 117 0.51 5.28 -0.05
C ALA A 117 -0.75 5.39 0.82
N PHE A 118 -0.61 5.88 2.05
CA PHE A 118 -1.74 6.06 2.95
C PHE A 118 -2.73 7.12 2.44
N TYR A 119 -2.23 8.24 1.90
CA TYR A 119 -3.08 9.26 1.32
C TYR A 119 -3.90 8.72 0.14
N ILE A 120 -3.27 8.05 -0.83
CA ILE A 120 -3.95 7.49 -2.00
C ILE A 120 -4.93 6.38 -1.60
N ALA A 121 -4.56 5.50 -0.67
CA ALA A 121 -5.42 4.41 -0.25
C ALA A 121 -6.76 4.91 0.31
N LYS A 122 -6.76 6.01 1.07
CA LYS A 122 -7.93 6.53 1.79
C LYS A 122 -8.72 7.58 1.01
N SER A 123 -8.10 8.32 0.07
CA SER A 123 -8.72 9.45 -0.62
C SER A 123 -9.58 9.04 -1.82
N GLY A 124 -10.63 9.82 -2.12
CA GLY A 124 -11.57 9.55 -3.20
C GLY A 124 -12.26 8.19 -3.03
N ARG A 125 -12.39 7.39 -4.11
CA ARG A 125 -12.76 5.99 -3.98
C ARG A 125 -11.61 5.25 -3.27
N PRO A 126 -11.79 4.75 -2.04
CA PRO A 126 -10.73 4.01 -1.34
C PRO A 126 -10.28 2.77 -2.10
N GLY A 127 -9.10 2.27 -1.81
CA GLY A 127 -8.61 1.06 -2.45
C GLY A 127 -7.15 0.74 -2.10
N PRO A 128 -6.63 -0.38 -2.61
CA PRO A 128 -5.32 -0.88 -2.26
C PRO A 128 -4.19 -0.08 -2.92
N VAL A 129 -3.08 0.00 -2.18
CA VAL A 129 -1.79 0.51 -2.66
C VAL A 129 -0.72 -0.51 -2.32
N VAL A 130 0.26 -0.68 -3.20
CA VAL A 130 1.38 -1.60 -3.01
C VAL A 130 2.70 -0.86 -3.03
N LEU A 131 3.52 -1.11 -2.02
CA LEU A 131 4.91 -0.66 -1.93
C LEU A 131 5.84 -1.86 -2.06
N ASP A 132 6.68 -1.86 -3.08
CA ASP A 132 7.69 -2.87 -3.36
C ASP A 132 9.04 -2.36 -2.84
N PHE A 133 9.51 -2.90 -1.69
CA PHE A 133 10.53 -2.29 -0.86
C PHE A 133 11.88 -2.99 -1.03
N ALA A 134 12.77 -2.43 -1.84
CA ALA A 134 14.10 -2.98 -2.10
C ALA A 134 14.93 -3.11 -0.82
N LYS A 135 15.70 -4.21 -0.73
CA LYS A 135 16.48 -4.55 0.48
C LYS A 135 17.49 -3.47 0.87
N ASN A 136 18.17 -2.84 -0.09
CA ASN A 136 19.12 -1.76 0.21
C ASN A 136 18.42 -0.56 0.87
N ALA A 137 17.25 -0.16 0.37
CA ALA A 137 16.49 0.93 0.96
C ALA A 137 15.99 0.66 2.39
N GLN A 138 15.96 -0.63 2.81
CA GLN A 138 15.62 -1.02 4.19
C GLN A 138 16.80 -0.94 5.16
N VAL A 139 18.04 -0.82 4.65
CA VAL A 139 19.27 -0.85 5.49
C VAL A 139 20.12 0.41 5.34
N GLU A 140 19.90 1.21 4.32
CA GLU A 140 20.57 2.48 4.14
C GLU A 140 20.18 3.47 5.25
N MET A 141 21.15 4.29 5.65
CA MET A 141 20.92 5.35 6.66
C MET A 141 20.50 6.64 5.96
N VAL A 142 19.49 7.29 6.51
CA VAL A 142 18.98 8.57 6.01
C VAL A 142 18.54 9.43 7.19
N ASP A 143 18.65 10.75 7.04
CA ASP A 143 18.05 11.68 8.00
C ASP A 143 16.53 11.63 7.85
N TYR A 144 15.87 11.15 8.87
CA TYR A 144 14.42 10.94 8.84
C TYR A 144 13.68 12.21 9.25
N GLU A 145 12.80 12.67 8.37
CA GLU A 145 11.82 13.71 8.68
C GLU A 145 10.39 13.14 8.47
N PRO A 146 9.50 13.28 9.49
CA PRO A 146 8.11 12.87 9.34
C PRO A 146 7.44 13.64 8.20
N MET A 147 6.82 12.93 7.28
CA MET A 147 6.10 13.52 6.16
C MET A 147 4.59 13.28 6.30
N LYS A 148 3.82 14.36 6.19
CA LYS A 148 2.37 14.29 5.95
C LYS A 148 2.09 14.74 4.53
N LEU A 149 1.20 14.03 3.86
CA LEU A 149 0.71 14.36 2.53
C LEU A 149 -0.80 14.59 2.64
N ASP A 150 -1.23 15.80 2.32
CA ASP A 150 -2.63 16.24 2.24
C ASP A 150 -3.02 16.65 0.81
N PHE A 151 -2.03 16.70 -0.07
CA PHE A 151 -2.20 17.06 -1.48
C PHE A 151 -1.19 16.35 -2.38
N ILE A 152 -1.65 15.91 -3.54
CA ILE A 152 -0.79 15.39 -4.62
C ILE A 152 -1.15 16.17 -5.89
N ARG A 153 -0.16 16.87 -6.45
CA ARG A 153 -0.33 17.57 -7.73
C ARG A 153 -0.85 16.61 -8.80
N SER A 154 -1.84 17.02 -9.57
CA SER A 154 -2.50 16.21 -10.60
C SER A 154 -3.30 14.99 -10.11
N TYR A 155 -3.64 14.92 -8.83
CA TYR A 155 -4.56 13.95 -8.28
C TYR A 155 -5.67 14.71 -7.51
N ASP A 156 -6.86 14.75 -8.10
CA ASP A 156 -8.06 15.34 -7.51
C ASP A 156 -9.03 14.21 -7.13
N PRO A 157 -9.02 13.78 -5.87
CA PRO A 157 -9.86 12.68 -5.40
C PRO A 157 -11.32 13.08 -5.16
N GLU A 158 -11.61 14.37 -5.05
CA GLU A 158 -12.94 14.89 -4.72
C GLU A 158 -13.39 15.89 -5.79
N PRO A 159 -13.81 15.41 -6.98
CA PRO A 159 -14.28 16.28 -8.03
C PRO A 159 -15.50 17.08 -7.55
N ASN A 160 -15.53 18.38 -7.86
CA ASN A 160 -16.67 19.21 -7.55
C ASN A 160 -17.90 18.70 -8.31
N PRO A 161 -19.00 18.37 -7.61
CA PRO A 161 -20.22 17.92 -8.26
C PRO A 161 -20.82 19.05 -9.10
N ASP A 162 -21.28 18.72 -10.28
CA ASP A 162 -22.07 19.64 -11.10
C ASP A 162 -23.45 19.85 -10.48
N LYS A 163 -23.78 21.11 -10.18
CA LYS A 163 -25.04 21.45 -9.50
C LYS A 163 -26.27 21.15 -10.33
N GLU A 164 -26.20 21.32 -11.67
CA GLU A 164 -27.31 21.03 -12.57
C GLU A 164 -27.61 19.55 -12.58
N SER A 165 -26.59 18.69 -12.72
CA SER A 165 -26.74 17.23 -12.66
C SER A 165 -27.30 16.76 -11.31
N LEU A 166 -26.90 17.39 -10.20
CA LEU A 166 -27.46 17.08 -8.87
C LEU A 166 -28.95 17.45 -8.78
N GLN A 167 -29.34 18.56 -9.36
CA GLN A 167 -30.76 19.02 -9.37
C GLN A 167 -31.62 18.11 -10.24
N GLU A 168 -31.14 17.74 -11.43
CA GLU A 168 -31.82 16.76 -12.29
C GLU A 168 -31.98 15.40 -11.59
N ALA A 169 -30.94 14.91 -10.93
CA ALA A 169 -31.03 13.67 -10.17
C ALA A 169 -32.05 13.75 -9.03
N ALA A 170 -32.09 14.86 -8.31
CA ALA A 170 -33.08 15.08 -7.25
C ALA A 170 -34.54 15.12 -7.80
N GLU A 171 -34.76 15.70 -8.97
CA GLU A 171 -36.08 15.73 -9.64
C GLU A 171 -36.51 14.33 -10.12
N LEU A 172 -35.57 13.46 -10.51
CA LEU A 172 -35.87 12.09 -10.91
C LEU A 172 -36.19 11.14 -9.72
N ILE A 173 -35.73 11.49 -8.51
CA ILE A 173 -35.96 10.69 -7.28
C ILE A 173 -37.30 11.09 -6.62
N ASN A 174 -37.76 12.30 -6.77
CA ASN A 174 -39.03 12.83 -6.21
C ASN A 174 -40.21 12.63 -7.18
#